data_7fe70c8d453ce322d2e278a165274253
#
_entry.id   7fe70c8d453ce322d2e278a165274253
#
_cell.length_a   1.000
_cell.length_b   1.000
_cell.length_c   1.000
_cell.angle_alpha   90.00
_cell.angle_beta   90.00
_cell.angle_gamma   90.00
#
_symmetry.space_group_name_H-M   'P 1'
#
loop_
_entity.id
_entity.type
_entity.pdbx_description
1 polymer ?
#
loop_
_entity_poly.entity_id
_entity_poly.type
_entity_poly.pdbx_seq_one_letter_code
_entity_poly.pdbx_strand_id
1 'polypeptide(L)'
;MTRLFGRFLAAAFVVLAFALPATAQTKQEAENMLYLDTAYGRVVIKLRPDLAPKHVARIKELTRTGFYNGVPFHRVIPGFMAQTGDPTGTGTGGSGKKISAEFSNVPFKRGIVGMARASSPDSADSQFFIMFEETPSLNGQYTVLGQVVEGMEFVDKIKKGSGAGGTVSNPDKIVKMQVAADAK
;
A
#
# COMPACT_ATOMS: atom_id res chain seq x y z
N MET A 1 -7.21 -29.20 68.22
CA MET A 1 -7.33 -27.88 67.50
C MET A 1 -6.01 -27.62 66.80
N THR A 2 -5.91 -28.02 65.53
CA THR A 2 -4.68 -27.88 64.73
C THR A 2 -5.00 -26.99 63.53
N ARG A 3 -4.42 -25.79 63.49
CA ARG A 3 -4.58 -24.83 62.42
C ARG A 3 -3.57 -25.12 61.30
N LEU A 4 -4.07 -25.49 60.13
CA LEU A 4 -3.30 -25.64 58.90
C LEU A 4 -3.13 -24.26 58.22
N PHE A 5 -1.89 -23.75 58.16
CA PHE A 5 -1.56 -22.55 57.38
C PHE A 5 -1.22 -22.97 55.95
N GLY A 6 -2.11 -22.69 55.00
CA GLY A 6 -1.85 -22.83 53.56
C GLY A 6 -0.96 -21.68 53.07
N ARG A 7 0.24 -22.01 52.56
CA ARG A 7 1.13 -21.09 51.89
C ARG A 7 0.72 -20.99 50.44
N PHE A 8 0.12 -19.86 50.02
CA PHE A 8 -0.07 -19.53 48.60
C PHE A 8 1.26 -19.04 48.02
N LEU A 9 1.86 -19.83 47.12
CA LEU A 9 2.97 -19.40 46.28
C LEU A 9 2.40 -18.59 45.11
N ALA A 10 2.58 -17.27 45.12
CA ALA A 10 2.30 -16.42 43.99
C ALA A 10 3.46 -16.54 42.98
N ALA A 11 3.23 -17.23 41.87
CA ALA A 11 4.16 -17.25 40.75
C ALA A 11 4.08 -15.91 40.00
N ALA A 12 5.07 -15.06 40.14
CA ALA A 12 5.22 -13.85 39.37
C ALA A 12 5.73 -14.22 37.95
N PHE A 13 4.86 -14.11 36.93
CA PHE A 13 5.26 -14.19 35.53
C PHE A 13 5.98 -12.89 35.14
N VAL A 14 7.30 -12.93 35.03
CA VAL A 14 8.09 -11.84 34.46
C VAL A 14 7.97 -11.94 32.95
N VAL A 15 7.14 -11.07 32.34
CA VAL A 15 7.09 -10.90 30.89
C VAL A 15 8.32 -10.09 30.47
N LEU A 16 9.32 -10.76 29.94
CA LEU A 16 10.49 -10.12 29.35
C LEU A 16 10.09 -9.52 28.00
N ALA A 17 9.75 -8.24 27.96
CA ALA A 17 9.56 -7.52 26.72
C ALA A 17 10.93 -7.25 26.08
N PHE A 18 11.29 -8.01 25.04
CA PHE A 18 12.47 -7.72 24.20
C PHE A 18 12.22 -6.45 23.37
N ALA A 19 12.75 -5.32 23.81
CA ALA A 19 12.83 -4.12 23.02
C ALA A 19 13.85 -4.32 21.89
N LEU A 20 13.44 -4.23 20.63
CA LEU A 20 14.35 -4.22 19.49
C LEU A 20 15.27 -3.00 19.58
N PRO A 21 16.55 -3.10 19.19
CA PRO A 21 17.46 -1.96 19.17
C PRO A 21 16.94 -0.88 18.19
N ALA A 22 17.08 0.39 18.54
CA ALA A 22 16.56 1.54 17.77
C ALA A 22 16.94 1.52 16.28
N THR A 23 18.14 1.04 15.94
CA THR A 23 18.62 0.89 14.55
C THR A 23 17.85 -0.17 13.76
N ALA A 24 17.40 -1.25 14.38
CA ALA A 24 16.56 -2.26 13.73
C ALA A 24 15.15 -1.73 13.49
N GLN A 25 14.63 -0.91 14.39
CA GLN A 25 13.31 -0.30 14.28
C GLN A 25 13.27 0.72 13.13
N THR A 26 14.26 1.61 13.01
CA THR A 26 14.36 2.57 11.89
C THR A 26 14.49 1.88 10.54
N LYS A 27 15.26 0.79 10.45
CA LYS A 27 15.37 -0.02 9.23
C LYS A 27 14.04 -0.68 8.86
N GLN A 28 13.31 -1.22 9.84
CA GLN A 28 12.00 -1.84 9.62
C GLN A 28 10.96 -0.79 9.17
N GLU A 29 11.01 0.42 9.72
CA GLU A 29 10.16 1.52 9.28
C GLU A 29 10.45 1.88 7.82
N ALA A 30 11.74 2.04 7.45
CA ALA A 30 12.14 2.33 6.07
C ALA A 30 11.77 1.19 5.09
N GLU A 31 11.78 -0.07 5.54
CA GLU A 31 11.30 -1.23 4.76
C GLU A 31 9.81 -1.14 4.43
N ASN A 32 9.03 -0.44 5.21
CA ASN A 32 7.59 -0.28 4.99
C ASN A 32 7.21 1.09 4.41
N MET A 33 8.18 1.83 3.88
CA MET A 33 7.96 3.08 3.16
C MET A 33 8.32 2.90 1.69
N LEU A 34 7.45 3.41 0.79
CA LEU A 34 7.74 3.51 -0.65
C LEU A 34 7.88 4.98 -1.03
N TYR A 35 8.89 5.28 -1.83
CA TYR A 35 9.03 6.52 -2.57
C TYR A 35 8.50 6.31 -3.99
N LEU A 36 7.50 7.08 -4.37
CA LEU A 36 6.93 7.14 -5.70
C LEU A 36 7.22 8.53 -6.27
N ASP A 37 8.21 8.62 -7.13
CA ASP A 37 8.61 9.86 -7.77
C ASP A 37 7.77 10.08 -9.03
N THR A 38 7.13 11.24 -9.10
CA THR A 38 6.38 11.73 -10.25
C THR A 38 7.10 12.94 -10.87
N ALA A 39 6.66 13.42 -12.03
CA ALA A 39 7.14 14.68 -12.61
C ALA A 39 6.87 15.90 -11.71
N TYR A 40 5.97 15.78 -10.74
CA TYR A 40 5.56 16.87 -9.85
C TYR A 40 6.26 16.85 -8.49
N GLY A 41 6.86 15.71 -8.11
CA GLY A 41 7.54 15.53 -6.84
C GLY A 41 7.37 14.11 -6.29
N ARG A 42 7.95 13.90 -5.10
CA ARG A 42 7.94 12.60 -4.41
C ARG A 42 6.70 12.43 -3.57
N VAL A 43 6.03 11.30 -3.75
CA VAL A 43 4.95 10.80 -2.90
C VAL A 43 5.51 9.72 -1.99
N VAL A 44 5.29 9.83 -0.69
CA VAL A 44 5.72 8.83 0.30
C VAL A 44 4.51 8.01 0.73
N ILE A 45 4.60 6.69 0.54
CA ILE A 45 3.53 5.76 0.88
C ILE A 45 4.01 4.87 2.03
N LYS A 46 3.30 4.89 3.16
CA LYS A 46 3.48 3.93 4.24
C LYS A 46 2.69 2.67 3.94
N LEU A 47 3.39 1.57 3.74
CA LEU A 47 2.81 0.25 3.51
C LEU A 47 2.21 -0.33 4.79
N ARG A 48 1.21 -1.20 4.64
CA ARG A 48 0.50 -1.86 5.73
C ARG A 48 0.63 -3.39 5.66
N PRO A 49 1.83 -3.94 5.95
CA PRO A 49 2.03 -5.41 5.97
C PRO A 49 1.22 -6.11 7.06
N ASP A 50 0.75 -5.36 8.06
CA ASP A 50 -0.18 -5.85 9.09
C ASP A 50 -1.59 -6.14 8.53
N LEU A 51 -1.99 -5.48 7.44
CA LEU A 51 -3.28 -5.67 6.76
C LEU A 51 -3.18 -6.58 5.54
N ALA A 52 -2.10 -6.44 4.77
CA ALA A 52 -1.95 -7.08 3.46
C ALA A 52 -0.51 -7.59 3.24
N PRO A 53 -0.05 -8.57 4.04
CA PRO A 53 1.35 -9.03 3.99
C PRO A 53 1.77 -9.56 2.62
N LYS A 54 0.91 -10.31 1.91
CA LYS A 54 1.22 -10.88 0.58
C LYS A 54 1.32 -9.80 -0.49
N HIS A 55 0.38 -8.83 -0.47
CA HIS A 55 0.38 -7.71 -1.42
C HIS A 55 1.58 -6.80 -1.19
N VAL A 56 1.86 -6.44 0.07
CA VAL A 56 3.03 -5.62 0.41
C VAL A 56 4.33 -6.30 -0.03
N ALA A 57 4.50 -7.60 0.24
CA ALA A 57 5.68 -8.34 -0.19
C ALA A 57 5.84 -8.30 -1.72
N ARG A 58 4.73 -8.52 -2.48
CA ARG A 58 4.76 -8.50 -3.95
C ARG A 58 5.06 -7.11 -4.51
N ILE A 59 4.45 -6.06 -3.98
CA ILE A 59 4.72 -4.69 -4.44
C ILE A 59 6.18 -4.29 -4.19
N LYS A 60 6.75 -4.66 -3.05
CA LYS A 60 8.17 -4.43 -2.75
C LYS A 60 9.09 -5.21 -3.69
N GLU A 61 8.78 -6.48 -3.97
CA GLU A 61 9.50 -7.30 -4.95
C GLU A 61 9.53 -6.62 -6.32
N LEU A 62 8.37 -6.24 -6.86
CA LEU A 62 8.25 -5.55 -8.14
C LEU A 62 8.95 -4.18 -8.15
N THR A 63 8.87 -3.45 -7.04
CA THR A 63 9.57 -2.16 -6.88
C THR A 63 11.08 -2.34 -7.00
N ARG A 64 11.65 -3.35 -6.34
CA ARG A 64 13.09 -3.65 -6.34
C ARG A 64 13.62 -4.08 -7.70
N THR A 65 12.78 -4.70 -8.53
CA THR A 65 13.14 -5.03 -9.93
C THR A 65 13.01 -3.85 -10.89
N GLY A 66 12.54 -2.68 -10.42
CA GLY A 66 12.29 -1.51 -11.27
C GLY A 66 11.02 -1.63 -12.13
N PHE A 67 10.17 -2.62 -11.87
CA PHE A 67 8.95 -2.88 -12.64
C PHE A 67 8.06 -1.64 -12.83
N TYR A 68 7.96 -0.78 -11.82
CA TYR A 68 7.08 0.39 -11.84
C TYR A 68 7.68 1.62 -12.54
N ASN A 69 8.96 1.63 -12.86
CA ASN A 69 9.59 2.79 -13.49
C ASN A 69 9.05 2.98 -14.92
N GLY A 70 8.56 4.17 -15.22
CA GLY A 70 7.95 4.50 -16.50
C GLY A 70 6.49 4.03 -16.67
N VAL A 71 5.90 3.36 -15.69
CA VAL A 71 4.52 2.87 -15.75
C VAL A 71 3.53 4.01 -15.69
N PRO A 72 2.52 4.06 -16.60
CA PRO A 72 1.58 5.17 -16.69
C PRO A 72 0.49 5.13 -15.61
N PHE A 73 -0.01 6.32 -15.24
CA PHE A 73 -1.30 6.48 -14.57
C PHE A 73 -2.41 6.43 -15.63
N HIS A 74 -2.74 5.23 -16.07
CA HIS A 74 -3.61 5.00 -17.23
C HIS A 74 -5.09 5.32 -16.99
N ARG A 75 -5.53 5.36 -15.71
CA ARG A 75 -6.93 5.65 -15.33
C ARG A 75 -6.94 6.59 -14.12
N VAL A 76 -7.46 7.80 -14.32
CA VAL A 76 -7.53 8.83 -13.27
C VAL A 76 -8.91 9.50 -13.31
N ILE A 77 -9.71 9.28 -12.26
CA ILE A 77 -11.06 9.83 -12.14
C ILE A 77 -11.04 10.94 -11.09
N PRO A 78 -11.34 12.20 -11.44
CA PRO A 78 -11.45 13.30 -10.48
C PRO A 78 -12.40 12.96 -9.33
N GLY A 79 -12.05 13.31 -8.09
CA GLY A 79 -12.88 13.05 -6.92
C GLY A 79 -12.95 11.57 -6.51
N PHE A 80 -12.25 10.67 -7.24
CA PHE A 80 -12.25 9.25 -6.93
C PHE A 80 -10.82 8.74 -6.68
N MET A 81 -10.05 8.41 -7.75
CA MET A 81 -8.73 7.81 -7.57
C MET A 81 -7.81 8.00 -8.80
N ALA A 82 -6.49 7.83 -8.59
CA ALA A 82 -5.48 7.67 -9.63
C ALA A 82 -4.96 6.24 -9.65
N GLN A 83 -5.15 5.49 -10.75
CA GLN A 83 -4.76 4.10 -10.92
C GLN A 83 -3.56 3.95 -11.86
N THR A 84 -2.62 3.07 -11.46
CA THR A 84 -1.38 2.77 -12.16
C THR A 84 -0.99 1.30 -11.96
N GLY A 85 0.23 0.91 -12.33
CA GLY A 85 0.77 -0.43 -12.08
C GLY A 85 0.53 -1.41 -13.22
N ASP A 86 0.03 -0.94 -14.37
CA ASP A 86 -0.04 -1.68 -15.62
C ASP A 86 1.03 -1.16 -16.59
N PRO A 87 2.08 -1.96 -16.89
CA PRO A 87 3.12 -1.53 -17.83
C PRO A 87 2.61 -1.28 -19.25
N THR A 88 1.51 -1.93 -19.64
CA THR A 88 0.92 -1.77 -20.98
C THR A 88 0.06 -0.51 -21.09
N GLY A 89 -0.38 0.05 -19.96
CA GLY A 89 -1.24 1.24 -19.92
C GLY A 89 -2.67 1.01 -20.40
N THR A 90 -3.08 -0.23 -20.63
CA THR A 90 -4.42 -0.59 -21.14
C THR A 90 -5.45 -0.81 -20.03
N GLY A 91 -4.98 -1.01 -18.80
CA GLY A 91 -5.79 -1.41 -17.64
C GLY A 91 -5.96 -2.92 -17.49
N THR A 92 -5.49 -3.71 -18.46
CA THR A 92 -5.61 -5.18 -18.45
C THR A 92 -4.30 -5.90 -18.20
N GLY A 93 -3.16 -5.20 -18.26
CA GLY A 93 -1.84 -5.75 -18.01
C GLY A 93 -1.52 -5.89 -16.52
N GLY A 94 -0.38 -6.53 -16.25
CA GLY A 94 0.12 -6.74 -14.90
C GLY A 94 1.46 -7.46 -14.90
N SER A 95 1.88 -7.95 -13.73
CA SER A 95 3.13 -8.69 -13.55
C SER A 95 3.01 -10.19 -13.84
N GLY A 96 1.79 -10.67 -14.15
CA GLY A 96 1.51 -12.08 -14.46
C GLY A 96 1.29 -12.98 -13.22
N LYS A 97 1.31 -12.44 -12.00
CA LYS A 97 1.13 -13.22 -10.77
C LYS A 97 -0.03 -12.68 -9.95
N LYS A 98 -1.12 -13.43 -9.87
CA LYS A 98 -2.30 -13.07 -9.06
C LYS A 98 -2.04 -13.27 -7.57
N ILE A 99 -2.72 -12.48 -6.75
CA ILE A 99 -2.61 -12.47 -5.30
C ILE A 99 -4.02 -12.57 -4.72
N SER A 100 -4.21 -13.48 -3.78
CA SER A 100 -5.49 -13.63 -3.08
C SER A 100 -5.79 -12.40 -2.22
N ALA A 101 -7.07 -12.03 -2.15
CA ALA A 101 -7.55 -10.87 -1.41
C ALA A 101 -7.11 -10.87 0.07
N GLU A 102 -6.79 -9.68 0.57
CA GLU A 102 -6.49 -9.41 1.98
C GLU A 102 -7.34 -8.22 2.43
N PHE A 103 -8.67 -8.42 2.47
CA PHE A 103 -9.61 -7.36 2.82
C PHE A 103 -9.53 -7.00 4.30
N SER A 104 -9.80 -5.73 4.61
CA SER A 104 -9.80 -5.20 5.97
C SER A 104 -10.95 -4.21 6.16
N ASN A 105 -11.22 -3.83 7.41
CA ASN A 105 -12.24 -2.83 7.75
C ASN A 105 -11.72 -1.38 7.70
N VAL A 106 -10.51 -1.15 7.19
CA VAL A 106 -9.96 0.21 7.04
C VAL A 106 -10.73 0.95 5.95
N PRO A 107 -11.31 2.13 6.24
CA PRO A 107 -12.10 2.86 5.27
C PRO A 107 -11.23 3.47 4.17
N PHE A 108 -11.74 3.45 2.93
CA PHE A 108 -11.08 4.04 1.76
C PHE A 108 -11.27 5.55 1.73
N LYS A 109 -10.46 6.26 2.51
CA LYS A 109 -10.39 7.73 2.58
C LYS A 109 -9.30 8.28 1.67
N ARG A 110 -9.28 9.61 1.49
CA ARG A 110 -8.21 10.32 0.78
C ARG A 110 -6.83 9.86 1.23
N GLY A 111 -5.96 9.57 0.26
CA GLY A 111 -4.59 9.10 0.47
C GLY A 111 -4.45 7.60 0.73
N ILE A 112 -5.54 6.85 0.94
CA ILE A 112 -5.46 5.38 1.02
C ILE A 112 -5.04 4.83 -0.34
N VAL A 113 -4.15 3.86 -0.30
CA VAL A 113 -3.67 3.11 -1.47
C VAL A 113 -4.30 1.73 -1.45
N GLY A 114 -5.05 1.40 -2.50
CA GLY A 114 -5.73 0.11 -2.64
C GLY A 114 -5.21 -0.68 -3.83
N MET A 115 -5.30 -2.01 -3.75
CA MET A 115 -4.97 -2.89 -4.87
C MET A 115 -6.13 -2.97 -5.85
N ALA A 116 -5.85 -2.69 -7.13
CA ALA A 116 -6.83 -2.89 -8.19
C ALA A 116 -6.98 -4.38 -8.50
N ARG A 117 -8.19 -4.78 -8.90
CA ARG A 117 -8.55 -6.15 -9.27
C ARG A 117 -9.61 -6.18 -10.37
N ALA A 118 -9.74 -7.32 -11.03
CA ALA A 118 -10.87 -7.63 -11.89
C ALA A 118 -12.12 -8.02 -11.04
N SER A 119 -13.11 -8.65 -11.61
CA SER A 119 -14.31 -9.08 -10.90
C SER A 119 -14.03 -10.09 -9.77
N SER A 120 -13.10 -11.03 -9.97
CA SER A 120 -12.71 -11.94 -8.90
C SER A 120 -11.94 -11.22 -7.80
N PRO A 121 -12.27 -11.44 -6.50
CA PRO A 121 -11.51 -10.93 -5.37
C PRO A 121 -10.01 -11.28 -5.41
N ASP A 122 -9.68 -12.48 -5.88
CA ASP A 122 -8.31 -13.04 -5.92
C ASP A 122 -7.58 -12.73 -7.24
N SER A 123 -7.94 -11.63 -7.90
CA SER A 123 -7.36 -11.25 -9.20
C SER A 123 -6.43 -10.05 -9.15
N ALA A 124 -6.12 -9.51 -7.97
CA ALA A 124 -5.11 -8.46 -7.83
C ALA A 124 -3.74 -8.96 -8.30
N ASP A 125 -2.93 -8.06 -8.85
CA ASP A 125 -1.60 -8.37 -9.38
C ASP A 125 -0.61 -7.25 -9.04
N SER A 126 -0.30 -6.36 -9.99
CA SER A 126 0.61 -5.22 -9.82
C SER A 126 -0.09 -3.87 -9.79
N GLN A 127 -1.35 -3.79 -10.22
CA GLN A 127 -2.06 -2.54 -10.31
C GLN A 127 -2.55 -2.06 -8.93
N PHE A 128 -2.38 -0.77 -8.66
CA PHE A 128 -2.87 -0.13 -7.44
C PHE A 128 -3.44 1.26 -7.76
N PHE A 129 -4.21 1.81 -6.82
CA PHE A 129 -4.80 3.14 -6.95
C PHE A 129 -4.64 3.94 -5.67
N ILE A 130 -4.56 5.27 -5.81
CA ILE A 130 -4.47 6.24 -4.70
C ILE A 130 -5.77 7.03 -4.68
N MET A 131 -6.45 7.05 -3.54
CA MET A 131 -7.73 7.73 -3.37
C MET A 131 -7.58 9.24 -3.33
N PHE A 132 -8.40 9.98 -4.08
CA PHE A 132 -8.56 11.43 -3.95
C PHE A 132 -9.55 11.80 -2.86
N GLU A 133 -10.63 11.03 -2.72
CA GLU A 133 -11.69 11.27 -1.73
C GLU A 133 -12.17 9.97 -1.09
N GLU A 134 -13.00 10.07 -0.05
CA GLU A 134 -13.58 8.92 0.62
C GLU A 134 -14.61 8.22 -0.28
N THR A 135 -14.52 6.88 -0.36
CA THR A 135 -15.45 6.06 -1.14
C THR A 135 -15.86 4.83 -0.32
N PRO A 136 -16.93 4.94 0.49
CA PRO A 136 -17.36 3.89 1.40
C PRO A 136 -17.71 2.54 0.72
N SER A 137 -18.12 2.56 -0.55
CA SER A 137 -18.44 1.35 -1.31
C SER A 137 -17.24 0.44 -1.57
N LEU A 138 -16.00 0.92 -1.36
CA LEU A 138 -14.79 0.10 -1.47
C LEU A 138 -14.43 -0.60 -0.16
N ASN A 139 -15.00 -0.19 0.97
CA ASN A 139 -14.68 -0.72 2.28
C ASN A 139 -15.00 -2.22 2.34
N GLY A 140 -14.03 -3.03 2.80
CA GLY A 140 -14.18 -4.48 2.86
C GLY A 140 -14.23 -5.19 1.49
N GLN A 141 -14.12 -4.46 0.36
CA GLN A 141 -14.19 -5.01 -1.00
C GLN A 141 -12.86 -4.96 -1.74
N TYR A 142 -11.91 -4.17 -1.25
CA TYR A 142 -10.58 -4.04 -1.83
C TYR A 142 -9.50 -4.17 -0.75
N THR A 143 -8.34 -4.69 -1.14
CA THR A 143 -7.19 -4.80 -0.24
C THR A 143 -6.53 -3.43 -0.06
N VAL A 144 -6.38 -2.99 1.19
CA VAL A 144 -5.63 -1.79 1.55
C VAL A 144 -4.14 -2.13 1.57
N LEU A 145 -3.38 -1.54 0.65
CA LEU A 145 -1.92 -1.73 0.55
C LEU A 145 -1.16 -0.80 1.51
N GLY A 146 -1.65 0.44 1.67
CA GLY A 146 -0.96 1.47 2.43
C GLY A 146 -1.70 2.80 2.42
N GLN A 147 -0.96 3.85 2.79
CA GLN A 147 -1.45 5.22 2.85
C GLN A 147 -0.35 6.20 2.44
N VAL A 148 -0.70 7.21 1.65
CA VAL A 148 0.16 8.37 1.38
C VAL A 148 0.30 9.16 2.69
N VAL A 149 1.54 9.39 3.11
CA VAL A 149 1.89 10.15 4.32
C VAL A 149 2.52 11.49 3.98
N GLU A 150 3.09 11.65 2.77
CA GLU A 150 3.64 12.91 2.25
C GLU A 150 3.42 13.00 0.74
N GLY A 151 3.26 14.21 0.19
CA GLY A 151 3.21 14.46 -1.26
C GLY A 151 1.85 14.19 -1.90
N MET A 152 0.75 14.18 -1.15
CA MET A 152 -0.58 14.00 -1.73
C MET A 152 -0.95 15.12 -2.70
N GLU A 153 -0.39 16.32 -2.54
CA GLU A 153 -0.50 17.46 -3.46
C GLU A 153 0.14 17.18 -4.84
N PHE A 154 1.09 16.26 -4.94
CA PHE A 154 1.67 15.81 -6.21
C PHE A 154 0.77 14.78 -6.89
N VAL A 155 0.08 13.94 -6.12
CA VAL A 155 -0.95 13.04 -6.66
C VAL A 155 -2.11 13.84 -7.25
N ASP A 156 -2.50 14.95 -6.62
CA ASP A 156 -3.55 15.83 -7.12
C ASP A 156 -3.22 16.45 -8.48
N LYS A 157 -1.94 16.64 -8.81
CA LYS A 157 -1.46 17.19 -10.08
C LYS A 157 -1.47 16.18 -11.22
N ILE A 158 -1.54 14.88 -10.93
CA ILE A 158 -1.57 13.84 -11.96
C ILE A 158 -2.74 14.11 -12.92
N LYS A 159 -2.43 14.06 -14.22
CA LYS A 159 -3.39 14.34 -15.31
C LYS A 159 -4.64 13.49 -15.16
N LYS A 160 -5.78 14.16 -15.14
CA LYS A 160 -7.09 13.51 -15.05
C LYS A 160 -7.48 12.94 -16.40
N GLY A 161 -8.14 11.79 -16.38
CA GLY A 161 -8.73 11.17 -17.55
C GLY A 161 -10.03 11.82 -17.96
N SER A 162 -10.54 11.40 -19.11
CA SER A 162 -11.81 11.85 -19.67
C SER A 162 -12.87 10.76 -19.64
N GLY A 163 -14.13 11.18 -19.67
CA GLY A 163 -15.30 10.30 -19.61
C GLY A 163 -15.45 9.59 -18.27
N ALA A 164 -16.52 8.82 -18.11
CA ALA A 164 -16.85 8.11 -16.89
C ALA A 164 -15.79 7.02 -16.51
N GLY A 165 -15.07 6.50 -17.49
CA GLY A 165 -14.01 5.50 -17.27
C GLY A 165 -12.70 6.08 -16.76
N GLY A 166 -12.46 7.39 -16.93
CA GLY A 166 -11.25 8.07 -16.47
C GLY A 166 -9.99 7.70 -17.25
N THR A 167 -10.11 7.25 -18.50
CA THR A 167 -8.95 6.91 -19.35
C THR A 167 -8.13 8.15 -19.66
N VAL A 168 -6.82 8.06 -19.49
CA VAL A 168 -5.90 9.21 -19.66
C VAL A 168 -5.19 9.13 -21.02
N SER A 169 -5.40 10.13 -21.89
CA SER A 169 -4.57 10.31 -23.08
C SER A 169 -3.24 10.94 -22.73
N ASN A 170 -2.11 10.38 -23.19
CA ASN A 170 -0.76 10.82 -22.84
C ASN A 170 -0.62 10.94 -21.30
N PRO A 171 -0.70 9.82 -20.57
CA PRO A 171 -0.69 9.80 -19.12
C PRO A 171 0.66 10.22 -18.54
N ASP A 172 0.61 10.84 -17.36
CA ASP A 172 1.78 10.96 -16.51
C ASP A 172 2.28 9.56 -16.11
N LYS A 173 3.57 9.47 -15.83
CA LYS A 173 4.22 8.19 -15.50
C LYS A 173 4.90 8.27 -14.15
N ILE A 174 5.04 7.12 -13.51
CA ILE A 174 5.96 6.95 -12.41
C ILE A 174 7.38 7.15 -12.94
N VAL A 175 8.10 8.16 -12.45
CA VAL A 175 9.49 8.42 -12.83
C VAL A 175 10.37 7.34 -12.23
N LYS A 176 10.21 7.09 -10.93
CA LYS A 176 10.90 6.04 -10.19
C LYS A 176 10.05 5.59 -9.00
N MET A 177 10.07 4.30 -8.70
CA MET A 177 9.52 3.77 -7.46
C MET A 177 10.60 3.00 -6.70
N GLN A 178 10.71 3.23 -5.38
CA GLN A 178 11.80 2.68 -4.58
C GLN A 178 11.33 2.38 -3.15
N VAL A 179 11.78 1.27 -2.56
CA VAL A 179 11.64 1.04 -1.12
C VAL A 179 12.61 1.97 -0.40
N ALA A 180 12.14 2.69 0.64
CA ALA A 180 12.95 3.71 1.31
C ALA A 180 14.22 3.12 1.94
N ALA A 181 14.18 1.88 2.41
CA ALA A 181 15.36 1.19 2.94
C ALA A 181 16.48 0.98 1.90
N ASP A 182 16.15 1.03 0.60
CA ASP A 182 17.08 0.86 -0.52
C ASP A 182 17.52 2.22 -1.11
N ALA A 183 17.02 3.34 -0.58
CA ALA A 183 17.41 4.68 -1.01
C ALA A 183 18.80 5.04 -0.46
N LYS A 184 19.67 5.53 -1.37
CA LYS A 184 21.00 6.04 -1.03
C LYS A 184 20.96 7.55 -0.89
#